data_b539a1bdfa5c67a18476de64fc0ae0c7
#
_entry.id   b539a1bdfa5c67a18476de64fc0ae0c7
#
_cell.length_a   1.000
_cell.length_b   1.000
_cell.length_c   1.000
_cell.angle_alpha   90.00
_cell.angle_beta   90.00
_cell.angle_gamma   90.00
#
_symmetry.space_group_name_H-M   'P 1'
#
loop_
_entity.id
_entity.type
_entity.pdbx_description
1 polymer ?
#
loop_
_entity_poly.entity_id
_entity_poly.type
_entity_poly.pdbx_seq_one_letter_code
_entity_poly.pdbx_strand_id
1 'polypeptide(L)'
;LARGWGIPNIYLKDAEKILAPYIGRRIELAADAKQYRVAQTNRNTAAKTFSDDLSLPQPDTTDYNLRTLANLRREDSRYCGSKAANLGHIRAHIAGSNVPDGFCIPFAYYRAMMDKLGINAATLAQIETQSGGDNRKRRTALLALQKKITDAEIPSEWKRTWAEQWRSQLNSKGVFVRSSSNSEDLPNFSGAGLYTTVPNVTGENALAEA
;
A
#
# COMPACT_ATOMS: atom_id res chain seq x y z
N LEU A 1 1.76 9.59 -3.53
CA LEU A 1 1.68 10.49 -2.35
C LEU A 1 1.63 11.96 -2.76
N ALA A 2 2.69 12.54 -3.33
CA ALA A 2 2.77 13.97 -3.65
C ALA A 2 1.59 14.47 -4.49
N ARG A 3 1.20 13.72 -5.53
CA ARG A 3 0.07 14.09 -6.41
C ARG A 3 -1.26 14.10 -5.66
N GLY A 4 -1.52 13.12 -4.80
CA GLY A 4 -2.74 13.07 -3.96
C GLY A 4 -2.79 14.22 -2.95
N TRP A 5 -1.67 14.77 -2.56
CA TRP A 5 -1.56 15.92 -1.65
C TRP A 5 -1.50 17.27 -2.38
N GLY A 6 -1.68 17.28 -3.70
CA GLY A 6 -1.56 18.50 -4.49
C GLY A 6 -0.15 19.11 -4.44
N ILE A 7 0.87 18.31 -4.09
CA ILE A 7 2.26 18.75 -4.07
C ILE A 7 2.83 18.60 -5.48
N PRO A 8 3.48 19.64 -6.04
CA PRO A 8 4.16 19.55 -7.31
C PRO A 8 5.13 18.36 -7.34
N ASN A 9 5.03 17.52 -8.36
CA ASN A 9 5.86 16.33 -8.54
C ASN A 9 6.37 16.30 -9.98
N ILE A 10 7.69 16.43 -10.12
CA ILE A 10 8.36 16.46 -11.43
C ILE A 10 9.58 15.53 -11.41
N TYR A 11 9.89 14.95 -12.56
CA TYR A 11 11.20 14.40 -12.81
C TYR A 11 12.11 15.53 -13.32
N LEU A 12 13.23 15.75 -12.66
CA LEU A 12 14.21 16.75 -13.03
C LEU A 12 15.59 16.08 -13.16
N LYS A 13 16.12 16.06 -14.38
CA LYS A 13 17.50 15.60 -14.60
C LYS A 13 18.47 16.54 -13.87
N ASP A 14 19.47 15.97 -13.24
CA ASP A 14 20.45 16.72 -12.42
C ASP A 14 19.84 17.58 -11.30
N ALA A 15 18.73 17.12 -10.71
CA ALA A 15 17.99 17.83 -9.66
C ALA A 15 18.90 18.32 -8.51
N GLU A 16 19.87 17.50 -8.10
CA GLU A 16 20.81 17.84 -7.01
C GLU A 16 21.62 19.11 -7.33
N LYS A 17 22.12 19.21 -8.58
CA LYS A 17 22.89 20.40 -9.01
C LYS A 17 22.01 21.65 -9.10
N ILE A 18 20.82 21.49 -9.66
CA ILE A 18 19.86 22.58 -9.88
C ILE A 18 19.35 23.11 -8.55
N LEU A 19 19.10 22.22 -7.57
CA LEU A 19 18.55 22.60 -6.27
C LEU A 19 19.61 22.91 -5.22
N ALA A 20 20.89 22.61 -5.47
CA ALA A 20 21.98 22.91 -4.54
C ALA A 20 21.99 24.36 -4.00
N PRO A 21 21.74 25.41 -4.80
CA PRO A 21 21.69 26.80 -4.32
C PRO A 21 20.58 27.06 -3.29
N TYR A 22 19.60 26.18 -3.22
CA TYR A 22 18.42 26.32 -2.36
C TYR A 22 18.47 25.47 -1.09
N ILE A 23 19.55 24.68 -0.89
CA ILE A 23 19.68 23.85 0.31
C ILE A 23 19.60 24.71 1.58
N GLY A 24 18.74 24.31 2.52
CA GLY A 24 18.49 25.05 3.76
C GLY A 24 17.64 26.32 3.59
N ARG A 25 17.17 26.61 2.38
CA ARG A 25 16.30 27.76 2.11
C ARG A 25 14.86 27.32 1.87
N ARG A 26 13.93 28.21 2.18
CA ARG A 26 12.52 28.00 1.82
C ARG A 26 12.32 28.38 0.36
N ILE A 27 11.70 27.51 -0.39
CA ILE A 27 11.44 27.71 -1.82
C ILE A 27 9.95 27.56 -2.13
N GLU A 28 9.53 28.22 -3.20
CA GLU A 28 8.28 27.95 -3.90
C GLU A 28 8.60 27.14 -5.14
N LEU A 29 7.99 25.94 -5.24
CA LEU A 29 8.11 25.08 -6.41
C LEU A 29 6.76 25.05 -7.13
N ALA A 30 6.72 25.49 -8.36
CA ALA A 30 5.59 25.32 -9.26
C ALA A 30 6.01 24.41 -10.42
N ALA A 31 5.15 23.48 -10.81
CA ALA A 31 5.41 22.58 -11.93
C ALA A 31 4.11 22.24 -12.67
N ASP A 32 4.19 22.16 -13.97
CA ASP A 32 3.15 21.66 -14.87
C ASP A 32 3.73 20.58 -15.81
N ALA A 33 2.98 20.18 -16.82
CA ALA A 33 3.39 19.11 -17.75
C ALA A 33 4.59 19.50 -18.65
N LYS A 34 4.95 20.79 -18.73
CA LYS A 34 5.95 21.29 -19.70
C LYS A 34 7.10 22.01 -19.02
N GLN A 35 6.89 22.58 -17.86
CA GLN A 35 7.87 23.46 -17.21
C GLN A 35 7.78 23.40 -15.68
N TYR A 36 8.84 23.86 -15.06
CA TYR A 36 8.90 24.08 -13.62
C TYR A 36 9.51 25.44 -13.30
N ARG A 37 9.21 25.95 -12.14
CA ARG A 37 9.81 27.16 -11.58
C ARG A 37 10.18 26.91 -10.13
N VAL A 38 11.41 27.29 -9.77
CA VAL A 38 11.89 27.30 -8.40
C VAL A 38 12.26 28.74 -8.04
N ALA A 39 11.78 29.23 -6.93
CA ALA A 39 12.11 30.55 -6.44
C ALA A 39 12.27 30.52 -4.91
N GLN A 40 13.22 31.29 -4.37
CA GLN A 40 13.29 31.49 -2.93
C GLN A 40 12.08 32.34 -2.47
N THR A 41 11.49 31.98 -1.33
CA THR A 41 10.33 32.68 -0.80
C THR A 41 10.40 32.82 0.72
N ASN A 42 9.92 33.94 1.22
CA ASN A 42 9.72 34.15 2.64
C ASN A 42 8.25 33.94 3.07
N ARG A 43 7.38 33.59 2.11
CA ARG A 43 5.96 33.35 2.41
C ARG A 43 5.84 32.10 3.29
N ASN A 44 5.15 32.28 4.41
CA ASN A 44 4.72 31.16 5.24
C ASN A 44 3.37 30.67 4.68
N THR A 45 3.40 29.85 3.63
CA THR A 45 2.19 29.12 3.26
C THR A 45 1.95 28.13 4.38
N ALA A 46 0.85 28.31 5.13
CA ALA A 46 0.38 27.30 6.05
C ALA A 46 0.32 25.97 5.27
N ALA A 47 0.95 24.95 5.79
CA ALA A 47 0.76 23.61 5.25
C ALA A 47 -0.75 23.41 5.17
N LYS A 48 -1.26 23.02 3.99
CA LYS A 48 -2.64 22.56 3.91
C LYS A 48 -2.78 21.48 4.98
N THR A 49 -3.47 21.79 6.05
CA THR A 49 -3.91 20.79 7.01
C THR A 49 -4.82 19.87 6.19
N PHE A 50 -4.34 18.65 5.96
CA PHE A 50 -5.21 17.62 5.44
C PHE A 50 -6.31 17.44 6.48
N SER A 51 -7.56 17.59 6.04
CA SER A 51 -8.69 17.27 6.91
C SER A 51 -8.52 15.81 7.35
N ASP A 52 -8.62 15.57 8.64
CA ASP A 52 -8.59 14.23 9.24
C ASP A 52 -9.79 13.35 8.82
N ASP A 53 -10.63 13.84 7.92
CA ASP A 53 -11.80 13.16 7.35
C ASP A 53 -11.43 12.19 6.20
N LEU A 54 -10.39 11.38 6.37
CA LEU A 54 -10.20 10.19 5.55
C LEU A 54 -11.16 9.11 6.04
N SER A 55 -12.39 9.13 5.54
CA SER A 55 -13.31 8.01 5.69
C SER A 55 -12.74 6.80 4.96
N LEU A 56 -12.01 5.95 5.68
CA LEU A 56 -11.50 4.70 5.16
C LEU A 56 -12.67 3.73 4.94
N PRO A 57 -12.83 3.14 3.75
CA PRO A 57 -13.80 2.08 3.55
C PRO A 57 -13.54 0.93 4.53
N GLN A 58 -14.56 0.52 5.26
CA GLN A 58 -14.44 -0.57 6.22
C GLN A 58 -14.15 -1.87 5.47
N PRO A 59 -13.06 -2.59 5.80
CA PRO A 59 -12.78 -3.88 5.20
C PRO A 59 -13.75 -4.93 5.74
N ASP A 60 -14.19 -5.83 4.87
CA ASP A 60 -14.85 -7.04 5.29
C ASP A 60 -13.79 -8.10 5.61
N THR A 61 -13.73 -8.49 6.87
CA THR A 61 -12.73 -9.42 7.39
C THR A 61 -13.33 -10.76 7.81
N THR A 62 -14.51 -11.10 7.29
CA THR A 62 -15.23 -12.33 7.67
C THR A 62 -15.06 -13.47 6.67
N ASP A 63 -14.70 -13.16 5.42
CA ASP A 63 -14.61 -14.14 4.33
C ASP A 63 -13.15 -14.54 4.06
N TYR A 64 -12.84 -15.82 4.20
CA TYR A 64 -11.53 -16.43 3.92
C TYR A 64 -11.41 -17.03 2.51
N ASN A 65 -12.47 -16.98 1.69
CA ASN A 65 -12.46 -17.60 0.38
C ASN A 65 -11.49 -16.88 -0.55
N LEU A 66 -10.49 -17.60 -1.06
CA LEU A 66 -9.60 -17.08 -2.10
C LEU A 66 -10.40 -16.86 -3.38
N ARG A 67 -10.27 -15.71 -3.99
CA ARG A 67 -11.04 -15.34 -5.19
C ARG A 67 -10.10 -15.10 -6.36
N THR A 68 -10.40 -15.73 -7.50
CA THR A 68 -9.66 -15.48 -8.74
C THR A 68 -9.96 -14.09 -9.27
N LEU A 69 -9.01 -13.46 -9.96
CA LEU A 69 -9.23 -12.15 -10.59
C LEU A 69 -10.40 -12.17 -11.59
N ALA A 70 -10.65 -13.31 -12.23
CA ALA A 70 -11.80 -13.47 -13.14
C ALA A 70 -13.15 -13.27 -12.43
N ASN A 71 -13.25 -13.63 -11.16
CA ASN A 71 -14.47 -13.55 -10.37
C ASN A 71 -14.60 -12.26 -9.57
N LEU A 72 -13.54 -11.44 -9.49
CA LEU A 72 -13.59 -10.18 -8.76
C LEU A 72 -14.33 -9.09 -9.54
N ARG A 73 -15.07 -8.29 -8.80
CA ARG A 73 -15.76 -7.08 -9.28
C ARG A 73 -15.34 -5.90 -8.40
N ARG A 74 -15.74 -4.71 -8.78
CA ARG A 74 -15.36 -3.46 -8.10
C ARG A 74 -15.80 -3.46 -6.64
N GLU A 75 -16.93 -4.04 -6.35
CA GLU A 75 -17.53 -4.17 -5.02
C GLU A 75 -16.69 -5.05 -4.08
N ASP A 76 -15.89 -5.95 -4.64
CA ASP A 76 -15.00 -6.84 -3.89
C ASP A 76 -13.78 -6.12 -3.30
N SER A 77 -13.61 -4.82 -3.57
CA SER A 77 -12.56 -4.01 -2.96
C SER A 77 -12.58 -4.05 -1.43
N ARG A 78 -13.73 -4.26 -0.83
CA ARG A 78 -13.90 -4.43 0.62
C ARG A 78 -13.28 -5.72 1.16
N TYR A 79 -13.11 -6.77 0.33
CA TYR A 79 -12.50 -8.04 0.73
C TYR A 79 -11.04 -8.13 0.32
N CYS A 80 -10.74 -7.64 -0.88
CA CYS A 80 -9.50 -7.91 -1.60
C CYS A 80 -8.67 -6.66 -1.90
N GLY A 81 -9.18 -5.48 -1.54
CA GLY A 81 -8.55 -4.21 -1.86
C GLY A 81 -8.75 -3.74 -3.29
N SER A 82 -8.44 -2.48 -3.52
CA SER A 82 -8.74 -1.78 -4.76
C SER A 82 -7.98 -2.33 -5.97
N LYS A 83 -6.71 -2.72 -5.80
CA LYS A 83 -5.91 -3.24 -6.94
C LYS A 83 -6.48 -4.53 -7.48
N ALA A 84 -6.77 -5.50 -6.63
CA ALA A 84 -7.31 -6.79 -7.07
C ALA A 84 -8.71 -6.61 -7.69
N ALA A 85 -9.59 -5.86 -7.03
CA ALA A 85 -10.93 -5.58 -7.51
C ALA A 85 -10.93 -4.85 -8.87
N ASN A 86 -10.08 -3.84 -9.05
CA ASN A 86 -9.96 -3.11 -10.30
C ASN A 86 -9.42 -3.99 -11.43
N LEU A 87 -8.43 -4.86 -11.18
CA LEU A 87 -7.94 -5.80 -12.18
C LEU A 87 -9.05 -6.77 -12.63
N GLY A 88 -9.82 -7.31 -11.69
CA GLY A 88 -10.96 -8.16 -12.01
C GLY A 88 -12.03 -7.42 -12.81
N HIS A 89 -12.32 -6.19 -12.44
CA HIS A 89 -13.29 -5.35 -13.15
C HIS A 89 -12.83 -5.03 -14.58
N ILE A 90 -11.55 -4.65 -14.77
CA ILE A 90 -10.97 -4.40 -16.09
C ILE A 90 -11.09 -5.67 -16.96
N ARG A 91 -10.72 -6.83 -16.42
CA ARG A 91 -10.80 -8.11 -17.13
C ARG A 91 -12.21 -8.42 -17.60
N ALA A 92 -13.21 -8.10 -16.78
CA ALA A 92 -14.61 -8.40 -17.08
C ALA A 92 -15.26 -7.44 -18.09
N HIS A 93 -14.82 -6.19 -18.17
CA HIS A 93 -15.55 -5.13 -18.89
C HIS A 93 -14.76 -4.50 -20.05
N ILE A 94 -13.44 -4.69 -20.10
CA ILE A 94 -12.64 -4.12 -21.19
C ILE A 94 -12.20 -5.24 -22.13
N ALA A 95 -12.87 -5.32 -23.27
CA ALA A 95 -12.52 -6.28 -24.31
C ALA A 95 -11.06 -6.08 -24.77
N GLY A 96 -10.33 -7.18 -24.92
CA GLY A 96 -8.92 -7.14 -25.31
C GLY A 96 -7.95 -6.71 -24.22
N SER A 97 -8.42 -6.49 -22.98
CA SER A 97 -7.52 -6.23 -21.86
C SER A 97 -6.62 -7.43 -21.59
N ASN A 98 -5.33 -7.18 -21.40
CA ASN A 98 -4.35 -8.23 -21.08
C ASN A 98 -4.11 -8.29 -19.56
N VAL A 99 -5.16 -8.61 -18.80
CA VAL A 99 -5.04 -8.82 -17.35
C VAL A 99 -4.63 -10.27 -17.11
N PRO A 100 -3.47 -10.52 -16.50
CA PRO A 100 -2.99 -11.88 -16.22
C PRO A 100 -3.92 -12.62 -15.25
N ASP A 101 -3.79 -13.94 -15.21
CA ASP A 101 -4.42 -14.75 -14.18
C ASP A 101 -3.82 -14.43 -12.80
N GLY A 102 -4.64 -14.57 -11.79
CA GLY A 102 -4.26 -14.30 -10.41
C GLY A 102 -5.40 -14.58 -9.45
N PHE A 103 -5.09 -14.53 -8.18
CA PHE A 103 -6.09 -14.62 -7.11
C PHE A 103 -5.77 -13.63 -6.00
N CYS A 104 -6.75 -13.38 -5.19
CA CYS A 104 -6.65 -12.52 -4.02
C CYS A 104 -6.66 -13.35 -2.74
N ILE A 105 -5.82 -12.97 -1.78
CA ILE A 105 -5.88 -13.40 -0.39
C ILE A 105 -6.66 -12.32 0.36
N PRO A 106 -7.87 -12.64 0.91
CA PRO A 106 -8.73 -11.66 1.55
C PRO A 106 -8.17 -11.04 2.83
N PHE A 107 -8.70 -9.88 3.21
CA PHE A 107 -8.34 -9.18 4.45
C PHE A 107 -8.58 -9.98 5.72
N ALA A 108 -9.45 -11.01 5.68
CA ALA A 108 -9.68 -11.90 6.80
C ALA A 108 -8.39 -12.55 7.33
N TYR A 109 -7.49 -12.96 6.44
CA TYR A 109 -6.17 -13.51 6.81
C TYR A 109 -5.31 -12.48 7.52
N TYR A 110 -5.26 -11.26 6.99
CA TYR A 110 -4.54 -10.16 7.62
C TYR A 110 -5.11 -9.86 9.02
N ARG A 111 -6.43 -9.78 9.13
CA ARG A 111 -7.11 -9.50 10.42
C ARG A 111 -6.79 -10.59 11.43
N ALA A 112 -6.93 -11.85 11.05
CA ALA A 112 -6.64 -12.98 11.94
C ALA A 112 -5.17 -13.01 12.40
N MET A 113 -4.23 -12.61 11.52
CA MET A 113 -2.83 -12.49 11.90
C MET A 113 -2.62 -11.36 12.90
N MET A 114 -3.22 -10.19 12.68
CA MET A 114 -3.12 -9.06 13.62
C MET A 114 -3.71 -9.42 14.99
N ASP A 115 -4.84 -10.12 15.03
CA ASP A 115 -5.46 -10.60 16.26
C ASP A 115 -4.57 -11.61 16.99
N LYS A 116 -3.98 -12.57 16.26
CA LYS A 116 -3.00 -13.53 16.82
C LYS A 116 -1.79 -12.83 17.43
N LEU A 117 -1.34 -11.74 16.85
CA LEU A 117 -0.21 -10.95 17.34
C LEU A 117 -0.61 -9.94 18.44
N GLY A 118 -1.89 -9.80 18.75
CA GLY A 118 -2.39 -8.79 19.67
C GLY A 118 -2.20 -7.36 19.17
N ILE A 119 -2.18 -7.16 17.84
CA ILE A 119 -2.00 -5.85 17.21
C ILE A 119 -3.36 -5.28 16.81
N ASN A 120 -3.71 -4.15 17.38
CA ASN A 120 -4.98 -3.49 17.13
C ASN A 120 -4.85 -1.95 17.23
N ALA A 121 -5.94 -1.24 17.13
CA ALA A 121 -5.93 0.23 17.21
C ALA A 121 -5.34 0.75 18.54
N ALA A 122 -5.57 0.04 19.66
CA ALA A 122 -5.01 0.41 20.95
C ALA A 122 -3.47 0.29 20.95
N THR A 123 -2.89 -0.67 20.24
CA THR A 123 -1.44 -0.82 20.08
C THR A 123 -0.82 0.43 19.44
N LEU A 124 -1.45 0.97 18.40
CA LEU A 124 -0.99 2.19 17.72
C LEU A 124 -1.17 3.43 18.61
N ALA A 125 -2.30 3.55 19.27
CA ALA A 125 -2.57 4.63 20.21
C ALA A 125 -1.57 4.64 21.38
N GLN A 126 -1.19 3.47 21.87
CA GLN A 126 -0.18 3.34 22.92
C GLN A 126 1.20 3.79 22.46
N ILE A 127 1.62 3.41 21.25
CA ILE A 127 2.88 3.88 20.64
C ILE A 127 2.88 5.41 20.56
N GLU A 128 1.79 5.98 20.09
CA GLU A 128 1.64 7.43 19.96
C GLU A 128 1.76 8.14 21.32
N THR A 129 1.03 7.65 22.32
CA THR A 129 1.05 8.18 23.69
C THR A 129 2.45 8.06 24.32
N GLN A 130 3.08 6.90 24.21
CA GLN A 130 4.41 6.65 24.78
C GLN A 130 5.52 7.44 24.07
N SER A 131 5.34 7.76 22.81
CA SER A 131 6.28 8.57 22.05
C SER A 131 6.28 10.03 22.49
N GLY A 132 5.15 10.54 23.03
CA GLY A 132 5.05 11.90 23.55
C GLY A 132 5.44 12.98 22.52
N GLY A 133 5.17 12.76 21.21
CA GLY A 133 5.57 13.63 20.11
C GLY A 133 7.04 13.48 19.66
N ASP A 134 7.84 12.62 20.31
CA ASP A 134 9.22 12.34 19.89
C ASP A 134 9.22 11.39 18.67
N ASN A 135 9.59 11.94 17.51
CA ASN A 135 9.64 11.19 16.25
C ASN A 135 10.65 10.02 16.26
N ARG A 136 11.73 10.09 17.04
CA ARG A 136 12.71 9.01 17.12
C ARG A 136 12.13 7.83 17.90
N LYS A 137 11.51 8.10 19.05
CA LYS A 137 10.82 7.08 19.86
C LYS A 137 9.71 6.43 19.06
N ARG A 138 8.86 7.23 18.39
CA ARG A 138 7.80 6.74 17.54
C ARG A 138 8.35 5.81 16.45
N ARG A 139 9.37 6.25 15.71
CA ARG A 139 10.02 5.46 14.66
C ARG A 139 10.55 4.13 15.20
N THR A 140 11.24 4.14 16.33
CA THR A 140 11.78 2.92 16.96
C THR A 140 10.66 1.94 17.31
N ALA A 141 9.58 2.42 17.91
CA ALA A 141 8.44 1.58 18.28
C ALA A 141 7.72 1.01 17.04
N LEU A 142 7.54 1.80 15.99
CA LEU A 142 6.95 1.35 14.73
C LEU A 142 7.82 0.32 14.01
N LEU A 143 9.14 0.48 14.01
CA LEU A 143 10.06 -0.51 13.45
C LEU A 143 10.02 -1.83 14.24
N ALA A 144 9.92 -1.77 15.56
CA ALA A 144 9.75 -2.96 16.40
C ALA A 144 8.41 -3.67 16.10
N LEU A 145 7.32 -2.90 15.91
CA LEU A 145 6.03 -3.45 15.52
C LEU A 145 6.08 -4.08 14.13
N GLN A 146 6.71 -3.42 13.17
CA GLN A 146 6.92 -3.95 11.82
C GLN A 146 7.69 -5.27 11.87
N LYS A 147 8.79 -5.31 12.64
CA LYS A 147 9.57 -6.53 12.82
C LYS A 147 8.74 -7.66 13.42
N LYS A 148 7.90 -7.37 14.43
CA LYS A 148 6.98 -8.35 15.00
C LYS A 148 6.03 -8.95 13.97
N ILE A 149 5.56 -8.16 13.02
CA ILE A 149 4.68 -8.61 11.93
C ILE A 149 5.46 -9.45 10.92
N THR A 150 6.63 -9.00 10.48
CA THR A 150 7.43 -9.69 9.46
C THR A 150 8.04 -10.99 9.95
N ASP A 151 8.38 -11.08 11.24
CA ASP A 151 8.91 -12.31 11.86
C ASP A 151 7.80 -13.30 12.26
N ALA A 152 6.54 -12.93 12.09
CA ALA A 152 5.42 -13.78 12.50
C ALA A 152 5.28 -15.01 11.61
N GLU A 153 5.23 -16.17 12.23
CA GLU A 153 5.00 -17.41 11.50
C GLU A 153 3.56 -17.50 10.98
N ILE A 154 3.44 -17.63 9.67
CA ILE A 154 2.15 -17.85 9.01
C ILE A 154 1.69 -19.29 9.29
N PRO A 155 0.43 -19.50 9.71
CA PRO A 155 -0.11 -20.83 9.95
C PRO A 155 0.05 -21.77 8.74
N SER A 156 0.50 -23.00 9.00
CA SER A 156 0.79 -23.97 7.93
C SER A 156 -0.44 -24.32 7.09
N GLU A 157 -1.64 -24.27 7.67
CA GLU A 157 -2.90 -24.44 6.96
C GLU A 157 -3.14 -23.35 5.91
N TRP A 158 -2.78 -22.09 6.23
CA TRP A 158 -2.90 -20.97 5.28
C TRP A 158 -1.89 -21.12 4.14
N LYS A 159 -0.64 -21.43 4.48
CA LYS A 159 0.40 -21.69 3.47
C LYS A 159 -0.04 -22.76 2.49
N ARG A 160 -0.59 -23.88 3.00
CA ARG A 160 -1.12 -24.96 2.17
C ARG A 160 -2.27 -24.49 1.27
N THR A 161 -3.25 -23.78 1.82
CA THR A 161 -4.39 -23.27 1.07
C THR A 161 -3.96 -22.34 -0.06
N TRP A 162 -3.02 -21.42 0.21
CA TRP A 162 -2.51 -20.50 -0.82
C TRP A 162 -1.69 -21.23 -1.88
N ALA A 163 -0.87 -22.20 -1.47
CA ALA A 163 -0.09 -23.03 -2.40
C ALA A 163 -0.97 -23.89 -3.30
N GLU A 164 -2.04 -24.47 -2.78
CA GLU A 164 -3.03 -25.22 -3.57
C GLU A 164 -3.71 -24.33 -4.62
N GLN A 165 -4.10 -23.11 -4.23
CA GLN A 165 -4.68 -22.14 -5.15
C GLN A 165 -3.68 -21.72 -6.24
N TRP A 166 -2.42 -21.46 -5.87
CA TRP A 166 -1.36 -21.13 -6.82
C TRP A 166 -1.10 -22.25 -7.82
N ARG A 167 -1.02 -23.49 -7.35
CA ARG A 167 -0.84 -24.67 -8.22
C ARG A 167 -2.03 -24.87 -9.18
N SER A 168 -3.24 -24.81 -8.65
CA SER A 168 -4.45 -25.09 -9.44
C SER A 168 -4.80 -23.99 -10.42
N GLN A 169 -4.65 -22.72 -10.03
CA GLN A 169 -5.07 -21.57 -10.85
C GLN A 169 -3.96 -21.00 -11.72
N LEU A 170 -2.70 -21.11 -11.28
CA LEU A 170 -1.57 -20.45 -11.94
C LEU A 170 -0.52 -21.46 -12.45
N ASN A 171 -0.82 -22.76 -12.37
CA ASN A 171 0.06 -23.84 -12.84
C ASN A 171 1.50 -23.72 -12.28
N SER A 172 1.64 -23.30 -11.05
CA SER A 172 2.93 -23.09 -10.38
C SER A 172 3.90 -22.14 -11.10
N LYS A 173 3.39 -21.25 -11.94
CA LYS A 173 4.21 -20.23 -12.61
C LYS A 173 4.69 -19.19 -11.63
N GLY A 174 5.81 -18.52 -11.95
CA GLY A 174 6.27 -17.35 -11.22
C GLY A 174 5.23 -16.24 -11.23
N VAL A 175 5.00 -15.63 -10.07
CA VAL A 175 3.97 -14.61 -9.87
C VAL A 175 4.54 -13.32 -9.30
N PHE A 176 3.79 -12.25 -9.44
CA PHE A 176 3.98 -11.01 -8.69
C PHE A 176 3.06 -11.05 -7.49
N VAL A 177 3.62 -11.02 -6.28
CA VAL A 177 2.85 -10.81 -5.05
C VAL A 177 2.76 -9.31 -4.80
N ARG A 178 1.54 -8.79 -4.68
CA ARG A 178 1.28 -7.36 -4.58
C ARG A 178 0.34 -7.08 -3.44
N SER A 179 0.65 -6.03 -2.68
CA SER A 179 -0.32 -5.48 -1.73
C SER A 179 -1.58 -5.03 -2.47
N SER A 180 -2.71 -5.20 -1.85
CA SER A 180 -4.00 -4.73 -2.34
C SER A 180 -4.79 -4.21 -1.13
N SER A 181 -4.72 -2.91 -0.89
CA SER A 181 -5.37 -2.24 0.24
C SER A 181 -6.66 -1.55 -0.24
N ASN A 182 -7.62 -1.40 0.66
CA ASN A 182 -8.83 -0.61 0.43
C ASN A 182 -8.61 0.90 0.63
N SER A 183 -7.43 1.30 1.12
CA SER A 183 -7.05 2.69 1.36
C SER A 183 -6.02 3.23 0.37
N GLU A 184 -5.67 2.49 -0.67
CA GLU A 184 -4.54 2.83 -1.55
C GLU A 184 -4.86 3.95 -2.56
N ASP A 185 -6.11 4.01 -3.03
CA ASP A 185 -6.58 4.94 -4.06
C ASP A 185 -7.80 5.73 -3.60
N LEU A 186 -7.71 6.34 -2.43
CA LEU A 186 -8.80 7.18 -1.91
C LEU A 186 -8.76 8.59 -2.52
N PRO A 187 -9.90 9.26 -2.65
CA PRO A 187 -9.92 10.69 -2.93
C PRO A 187 -9.03 11.42 -1.90
N ASN A 188 -8.10 12.23 -2.38
CA ASN A 188 -7.14 12.98 -1.56
C ASN A 188 -6.05 12.16 -0.82
N PHE A 189 -5.98 10.84 -1.03
CA PHE A 189 -4.91 10.02 -0.49
C PHE A 189 -4.38 9.06 -1.57
N SER A 190 -3.07 9.04 -1.75
CA SER A 190 -2.38 8.06 -2.61
C SER A 190 -1.40 7.24 -1.77
N GLY A 191 -1.60 5.94 -1.78
CA GLY A 191 -0.69 4.98 -1.15
C GLY A 191 0.55 4.65 -2.00
N ALA A 192 0.78 5.36 -3.10
CA ALA A 192 1.92 5.09 -3.99
C ALA A 192 3.26 5.17 -3.23
N GLY A 193 4.06 4.12 -3.35
CA GLY A 193 5.35 4.00 -2.68
C GLY A 193 5.30 3.55 -1.22
N LEU A 194 4.11 3.37 -0.63
CA LEU A 194 3.97 2.82 0.73
C LEU A 194 3.97 1.29 0.75
N TYR A 195 3.74 0.66 -0.38
CA TYR A 195 3.54 -0.78 -0.50
C TYR A 195 4.58 -1.41 -1.41
N THR A 196 4.94 -2.65 -1.08
CA THR A 196 5.93 -3.42 -1.82
C THR A 196 5.25 -4.35 -2.82
N THR A 197 5.91 -4.58 -3.95
CA THR A 197 5.60 -5.64 -4.89
C THR A 197 6.79 -6.59 -4.92
N VAL A 198 6.57 -7.88 -4.72
CA VAL A 198 7.61 -8.91 -4.82
C VAL A 198 7.47 -9.61 -6.18
N PRO A 199 8.41 -9.41 -7.10
CA PRO A 199 8.35 -10.01 -8.43
C PRO A 199 8.91 -11.43 -8.45
N ASN A 200 8.47 -12.19 -9.43
CA ASN A 200 9.01 -13.53 -9.75
C ASN A 200 9.05 -14.50 -8.57
N VAL A 201 7.99 -14.49 -7.75
CA VAL A 201 7.85 -15.42 -6.63
C VAL A 201 7.55 -16.81 -7.17
N THR A 202 8.41 -17.76 -6.84
CA THR A 202 8.31 -19.18 -7.23
C THR A 202 8.48 -20.08 -6.01
N GLY A 203 7.59 -21.05 -5.85
CA GLY A 203 7.63 -21.97 -4.71
C GLY A 203 6.70 -21.57 -3.56
N GLU A 204 6.27 -22.56 -2.81
CA GLU A 204 5.25 -22.41 -1.77
C GLU A 204 5.72 -21.57 -0.57
N ASN A 205 6.98 -21.76 -0.15
CA ASN A 205 7.54 -20.97 0.96
C ASN A 205 7.72 -19.51 0.55
N ALA A 206 8.28 -19.26 -0.64
CA ALA A 206 8.45 -17.92 -1.15
C ALA A 206 7.11 -17.18 -1.34
N LEU A 207 6.04 -17.90 -1.71
CA LEU A 207 4.70 -17.33 -1.82
C LEU A 207 4.16 -16.86 -0.46
N ALA A 208 4.48 -17.59 0.60
CA ALA A 208 4.05 -17.24 1.95
C ALA A 208 4.92 -16.14 2.58
N GLU A 209 6.18 -16.02 2.18
CA GLU A 209 7.13 -15.01 2.67
C GLU A 209 6.99 -13.65 1.95
N ALA A 210 6.39 -13.64 0.77
CA ALA A 210 6.24 -12.46 -0.07
C ALA A 210 5.03 -11.60 0.31
#